data_fe68643ec4dfb573e3a1aefa0b0bd8e6
#
_entry.id   fe68643ec4dfb573e3a1aefa0b0bd8e6
#
_cell.length_a   1.000
_cell.length_b   1.000
_cell.length_c   1.000
_cell.angle_alpha   90.00
_cell.angle_beta   90.00
_cell.angle_gamma   90.00
#
_symmetry.space_group_name_H-M   'P 1'
#
loop_
_entity.id
_entity.type
_entity.pdbx_description
1 polymer ?
#
loop_
_entity_poly.entity_id
_entity_poly.type
_entity_poly.pdbx_seq_one_letter_code
_entity_poly.pdbx_strand_id
1 'polypeptide(L)'
;WDAAFALIAEHLQALNSPNQAEFYTSGRASNEAAYLYQLFVRAFGTNNFPDCSNMCHEASGVALGQSVGVGKGTVTFADFEHSDAIFVLGQNPGTNHPRMLEPLREAVQRGAQVVCFNPLKERGLERFQHPQHALEMLSNGSEPLNTAFFRPALGGDMAVLRGMAKCLLQWEREAPGSVFDHEFIAAHCSGIDAYLAAVDASDWAHIEAQSGLRQAEIEQAARLYRNAERVIMCWAMGITQHHHSVVTIQEIANLLLLRGNLGRPGAGLCPVRGHSNVQGDRSMGINEQPPAAFLDALERCFKFQPPREPGHNTVDAINAMLEGRAKVFIGLGGNFAQATPDSPRTHQALQQCTLTVQISTKLNRSHLTCGRDALILPCLGRTDIDRQASGPQAVTVEDSFSMVHASHGQLEPISKLMRSEPAIVAGIAQATLG
;
A
#
# COMPACT_ATOMS: atom_id res chain seq x y z
N TRP A 1 -24.92 -6.34 22.04
CA TRP A 1 -23.84 -7.02 21.36
C TRP A 1 -24.10 -8.51 21.21
N ASP A 2 -24.54 -9.20 22.26
CA ASP A 2 -24.74 -10.66 22.24
C ASP A 2 -25.72 -11.09 21.15
N ALA A 3 -26.84 -10.37 20.96
CA ALA A 3 -27.77 -10.65 19.87
C ALA A 3 -27.15 -10.42 18.47
N ALA A 4 -26.29 -9.41 18.33
CA ALA A 4 -25.59 -9.16 17.07
C ALA A 4 -24.57 -10.27 16.77
N PHE A 5 -23.79 -10.70 17.76
CA PHE A 5 -22.85 -11.79 17.61
C PHE A 5 -23.55 -13.12 17.33
N ALA A 6 -24.66 -13.40 18.01
CA ALA A 6 -25.47 -14.59 17.78
C ALA A 6 -26.03 -14.63 16.34
N LEU A 7 -26.53 -13.52 15.81
CA LEU A 7 -27.01 -13.43 14.42
C LEU A 7 -25.88 -13.69 13.42
N ILE A 8 -24.69 -13.10 13.63
CA ILE A 8 -23.53 -13.35 12.76
C ILE A 8 -23.14 -14.83 12.79
N ALA A 9 -23.06 -15.41 13.99
CA ALA A 9 -22.72 -16.82 14.17
C ALA A 9 -23.75 -17.74 13.48
N GLU A 10 -25.04 -17.47 13.62
CA GLU A 10 -26.10 -18.23 12.95
C GLU A 10 -25.91 -18.24 11.42
N HIS A 11 -25.67 -17.08 10.82
CA HIS A 11 -25.43 -17.01 9.38
C HIS A 11 -24.17 -17.73 8.94
N LEU A 12 -23.06 -17.60 9.70
CA LEU A 12 -21.79 -18.25 9.37
C LEU A 12 -21.88 -19.78 9.54
N GLN A 13 -22.51 -20.26 10.60
CA GLN A 13 -22.69 -21.69 10.88
C GLN A 13 -23.69 -22.37 9.92
N ALA A 14 -24.63 -21.62 9.34
CA ALA A 14 -25.57 -22.11 8.35
C ALA A 14 -24.98 -22.27 6.94
N LEU A 15 -23.73 -21.85 6.71
CA LEU A 15 -23.07 -22.01 5.40
C LEU A 15 -22.67 -23.45 5.15
N ASN A 16 -22.79 -23.91 3.91
CA ASN A 16 -22.36 -25.25 3.50
C ASN A 16 -20.82 -25.37 3.39
N SER A 17 -20.13 -24.24 3.29
CA SER A 17 -18.65 -24.16 3.25
C SER A 17 -18.21 -22.81 3.80
N PRO A 18 -17.11 -22.77 4.55
CA PRO A 18 -16.49 -21.50 4.99
C PRO A 18 -16.16 -20.53 3.85
N ASN A 19 -15.90 -21.06 2.64
CA ASN A 19 -15.62 -20.26 1.45
C ASN A 19 -16.87 -19.51 0.89
N GLN A 20 -18.04 -19.65 1.51
CA GLN A 20 -19.23 -18.86 1.21
C GLN A 20 -19.29 -17.55 2.01
N ALA A 21 -18.25 -17.21 2.75
CA ALA A 21 -18.11 -15.93 3.45
C ALA A 21 -16.88 -15.16 2.95
N GLU A 22 -17.04 -13.83 2.88
CA GLU A 22 -15.98 -12.87 2.51
C GLU A 22 -15.65 -11.97 3.71
N PHE A 23 -14.37 -11.80 3.99
CA PHE A 23 -13.89 -11.09 5.18
C PHE A 23 -12.98 -9.94 4.77
N TYR A 24 -13.59 -8.79 4.45
CA TYR A 24 -12.87 -7.61 4.01
C TYR A 24 -12.16 -6.89 5.16
N THR A 25 -10.92 -6.46 4.90
CA THR A 25 -10.14 -5.63 5.83
C THR A 25 -9.75 -4.31 5.18
N SER A 26 -10.04 -3.22 5.89
CA SER A 26 -9.57 -1.90 5.52
C SER A 26 -8.11 -1.71 5.95
N GLY A 27 -7.30 -1.11 5.10
CA GLY A 27 -5.92 -0.72 5.43
C GLY A 27 -5.79 0.33 6.57
N ARG A 28 -6.86 0.53 7.34
CA ARG A 28 -6.90 1.38 8.53
C ARG A 28 -7.20 0.61 9.82
N ALA A 29 -7.50 -0.67 9.73
CA ALA A 29 -7.60 -1.54 10.91
C ALA A 29 -6.26 -1.53 11.67
N SER A 30 -6.30 -1.75 12.99
CA SER A 30 -5.07 -1.86 13.77
C SER A 30 -4.40 -3.22 13.56
N ASN A 31 -3.11 -3.32 13.90
CA ASN A 31 -2.40 -4.60 13.84
C ASN A 31 -3.09 -5.66 14.69
N GLU A 32 -3.58 -5.30 15.87
CA GLU A 32 -4.27 -6.19 16.80
C GLU A 32 -5.58 -6.70 16.19
N ALA A 33 -6.38 -5.80 15.60
CA ALA A 33 -7.62 -6.16 14.93
C ALA A 33 -7.37 -7.04 13.71
N ALA A 34 -6.40 -6.67 12.86
CA ALA A 34 -6.03 -7.43 11.67
C ALA A 34 -5.53 -8.85 12.03
N TYR A 35 -4.67 -8.96 13.06
CA TYR A 35 -4.15 -10.26 13.49
C TYR A 35 -5.26 -11.16 14.05
N LEU A 36 -6.12 -10.65 14.93
CA LEU A 36 -7.25 -11.40 15.45
C LEU A 36 -8.23 -11.80 14.34
N TYR A 37 -8.47 -10.90 13.38
CA TYR A 37 -9.39 -11.16 12.28
C TYR A 37 -8.89 -12.29 11.39
N GLN A 38 -7.60 -12.26 10.98
CA GLN A 38 -7.06 -13.34 10.19
C GLN A 38 -7.01 -14.67 10.94
N LEU A 39 -6.76 -14.64 12.25
CA LEU A 39 -6.76 -15.84 13.09
C LEU A 39 -8.17 -16.46 13.16
N PHE A 40 -9.19 -15.62 13.42
CA PHE A 40 -10.59 -16.04 13.41
C PHE A 40 -11.01 -16.66 12.07
N VAL A 41 -10.75 -15.95 10.96
CA VAL A 41 -11.18 -16.36 9.62
C VAL A 41 -10.53 -17.69 9.21
N ARG A 42 -9.26 -17.89 9.53
CA ARG A 42 -8.57 -19.15 9.26
C ARG A 42 -9.02 -20.29 10.17
N ALA A 43 -9.32 -19.99 11.43
CA ALA A 43 -9.92 -20.98 12.32
C ALA A 43 -11.36 -21.34 11.89
N PHE A 44 -12.10 -20.40 11.30
CA PHE A 44 -13.38 -20.65 10.65
C PHE A 44 -13.25 -21.52 9.40
N GLY A 45 -12.11 -21.48 8.70
CA GLY A 45 -11.77 -22.42 7.63
C GLY A 45 -11.65 -21.82 6.23
N THR A 46 -11.36 -20.52 6.08
CA THR A 46 -11.17 -19.88 4.76
C THR A 46 -10.00 -18.92 4.72
N ASN A 47 -9.47 -18.67 3.52
CA ASN A 47 -8.53 -17.60 3.20
C ASN A 47 -9.17 -16.47 2.37
N ASN A 48 -10.48 -16.32 2.37
CA ASN A 48 -11.17 -15.25 1.66
C ASN A 48 -10.94 -13.91 2.36
N PHE A 49 -9.87 -13.21 1.95
CA PHE A 49 -9.46 -11.93 2.48
C PHE A 49 -9.41 -10.86 1.38
N PRO A 50 -10.56 -10.45 0.81
CA PRO A 50 -10.56 -9.21 0.04
C PRO A 50 -10.05 -8.08 0.94
N ASP A 51 -9.07 -7.31 0.48
CA ASP A 51 -8.50 -6.26 1.30
C ASP A 51 -8.16 -4.98 0.53
N CYS A 52 -7.78 -3.96 1.28
CA CYS A 52 -7.38 -2.68 0.73
C CYS A 52 -6.11 -2.78 -0.13
N SER A 53 -5.17 -3.68 0.19
CA SER A 53 -3.91 -3.84 -0.57
C SER A 53 -4.16 -4.26 -2.01
N ASN A 54 -5.16 -5.12 -2.25
CA ASN A 54 -5.53 -5.55 -3.61
C ASN A 54 -5.81 -4.38 -4.54
N MET A 55 -6.33 -3.27 -4.00
CA MET A 55 -6.72 -2.07 -4.76
C MET A 55 -5.70 -0.93 -4.66
N CYS A 56 -4.64 -1.08 -3.86
CA CYS A 56 -3.72 0.00 -3.53
C CYS A 56 -2.29 -0.31 -3.99
N HIS A 57 -1.59 -1.15 -3.28
CA HIS A 57 -0.17 -1.44 -3.46
C HIS A 57 0.14 -2.93 -3.65
N GLU A 58 -0.81 -3.73 -4.13
CA GLU A 58 -0.57 -5.14 -4.47
C GLU A 58 0.58 -5.27 -5.46
N ALA A 59 0.56 -4.45 -6.52
CA ALA A 59 1.63 -4.43 -7.51
C ALA A 59 3.00 -4.12 -6.91
N SER A 60 3.07 -3.25 -5.88
CA SER A 60 4.33 -2.99 -5.16
C SER A 60 4.79 -4.23 -4.38
N GLY A 61 3.88 -4.91 -3.69
CA GLY A 61 4.18 -6.15 -2.97
C GLY A 61 4.73 -7.24 -3.89
N VAL A 62 4.07 -7.46 -5.02
CA VAL A 62 4.46 -8.46 -6.03
C VAL A 62 5.81 -8.10 -6.65
N ALA A 63 5.95 -6.88 -7.17
CA ALA A 63 7.18 -6.44 -7.85
C ALA A 63 8.39 -6.48 -6.93
N LEU A 64 8.28 -5.94 -5.71
CA LEU A 64 9.38 -5.90 -4.75
C LEU A 64 9.71 -7.31 -4.22
N GLY A 65 8.69 -8.14 -3.98
CA GLY A 65 8.91 -9.55 -3.63
C GLY A 65 9.74 -10.30 -4.67
N GLN A 66 9.50 -10.04 -5.96
CA GLN A 66 10.24 -10.64 -7.08
C GLN A 66 11.63 -10.00 -7.28
N SER A 67 11.77 -8.69 -7.06
CA SER A 67 13.02 -7.97 -7.33
C SER A 67 14.02 -8.00 -6.17
N VAL A 68 13.53 -7.88 -4.92
CA VAL A 68 14.39 -7.74 -3.73
C VAL A 68 14.01 -8.70 -2.59
N GLY A 69 13.10 -9.63 -2.84
CA GLY A 69 12.73 -10.70 -1.90
C GLY A 69 11.76 -10.29 -0.80
N VAL A 70 11.36 -9.02 -0.71
CA VAL A 70 10.42 -8.52 0.30
C VAL A 70 9.48 -7.48 -0.29
N GLY A 71 8.17 -7.62 -0.05
CA GLY A 71 7.15 -6.72 -0.59
C GLY A 71 7.03 -5.38 0.14
N LYS A 72 8.12 -4.84 0.68
CA LYS A 72 8.18 -3.60 1.46
C LYS A 72 9.24 -2.65 0.93
N GLY A 73 9.18 -1.37 1.33
CA GLY A 73 10.24 -0.40 1.07
C GLY A 73 11.54 -0.77 1.79
N THR A 74 12.64 -0.20 1.31
CA THR A 74 13.98 -0.46 1.83
C THR A 74 14.61 0.75 2.54
N VAL A 75 13.85 1.83 2.71
CA VAL A 75 14.30 3.08 3.35
C VAL A 75 13.56 3.32 4.66
N THR A 76 14.21 4.03 5.56
CA THR A 76 13.64 4.63 6.77
C THR A 76 13.31 6.11 6.52
N PHE A 77 12.56 6.74 7.43
CA PHE A 77 12.29 8.17 7.33
C PHE A 77 13.59 9.01 7.43
N ALA A 78 14.56 8.60 8.24
CA ALA A 78 15.85 9.26 8.38
C ALA A 78 16.70 9.24 7.09
N ASP A 79 16.48 8.28 6.19
CA ASP A 79 17.21 8.23 4.91
C ASP A 79 16.93 9.45 4.03
N PHE A 80 15.78 10.09 4.18
CA PHE A 80 15.46 11.33 3.44
C PHE A 80 16.43 12.47 3.78
N GLU A 81 16.98 12.51 5.00
CA GLU A 81 17.97 13.51 5.42
C GLU A 81 19.34 13.30 4.77
N HIS A 82 19.62 12.10 4.28
CA HIS A 82 20.91 11.70 3.74
C HIS A 82 20.92 11.54 2.21
N SER A 83 19.77 11.66 1.55
CA SER A 83 19.66 11.50 0.10
C SER A 83 20.22 12.70 -0.67
N ASP A 84 20.84 12.44 -1.82
CA ASP A 84 21.30 13.46 -2.76
C ASP A 84 20.22 13.75 -3.83
N ALA A 85 19.36 12.75 -4.09
CA ALA A 85 18.18 12.92 -4.93
C ALA A 85 17.00 12.09 -4.46
N ILE A 86 15.79 12.66 -4.58
CA ILE A 86 14.51 12.00 -4.33
C ILE A 86 13.67 12.09 -5.60
N PHE A 87 13.35 10.93 -6.17
CA PHE A 87 12.44 10.81 -7.31
C PHE A 87 11.04 10.51 -6.82
N VAL A 88 10.05 11.29 -7.26
CA VAL A 88 8.64 11.18 -6.85
C VAL A 88 7.81 10.86 -8.09
N LEU A 89 7.32 9.61 -8.19
CA LEU A 89 6.63 9.10 -9.36
C LEU A 89 5.15 8.82 -9.05
N GLY A 90 4.24 9.41 -9.83
CA GLY A 90 2.81 9.15 -9.73
C GLY A 90 2.23 9.38 -8.33
N GLN A 91 2.69 10.41 -7.65
CA GLN A 91 2.28 10.76 -6.28
C GLN A 91 1.96 12.24 -6.17
N ASN A 92 0.92 12.59 -5.38
CA ASN A 92 0.65 13.96 -4.94
C ASN A 92 0.69 14.02 -3.41
N PRO A 93 1.88 14.22 -2.81
CA PRO A 93 2.03 14.23 -1.36
C PRO A 93 1.23 15.36 -0.69
N GLY A 94 1.07 16.52 -1.34
CA GLY A 94 0.29 17.62 -0.79
C GLY A 94 -1.17 17.28 -0.54
N THR A 95 -1.75 16.37 -1.32
CA THR A 95 -3.13 15.90 -1.14
C THR A 95 -3.22 14.68 -0.24
N ASN A 96 -2.32 13.70 -0.44
CA ASN A 96 -2.46 12.35 0.15
C ASN A 96 -1.50 12.07 1.31
N HIS A 97 -0.34 12.75 1.35
CA HIS A 97 0.73 12.50 2.33
C HIS A 97 1.35 13.82 2.81
N PRO A 98 0.56 14.74 3.42
CA PRO A 98 1.03 16.10 3.71
C PRO A 98 2.26 16.15 4.61
N ARG A 99 2.49 15.15 5.47
CA ARG A 99 3.71 15.05 6.28
C ARG A 99 4.98 14.84 5.46
N MET A 100 4.88 14.32 4.25
CA MET A 100 6.02 14.13 3.34
C MET A 100 6.51 15.47 2.75
N LEU A 101 5.72 16.54 2.81
CA LEU A 101 6.12 17.84 2.26
C LEU A 101 7.32 18.43 3.00
N GLU A 102 7.42 18.21 4.30
CA GLU A 102 8.54 18.72 5.11
C GLU A 102 9.87 18.09 4.72
N PRO A 103 10.07 16.76 4.73
CA PRO A 103 11.33 16.17 4.30
C PRO A 103 11.68 16.47 2.84
N LEU A 104 10.71 16.66 1.94
CA LEU A 104 10.98 17.11 0.56
C LEU A 104 11.50 18.55 0.54
N ARG A 105 10.89 19.45 1.31
CA ARG A 105 11.35 20.84 1.47
C ARG A 105 12.77 20.90 2.04
N GLU A 106 13.03 20.19 3.12
CA GLU A 106 14.33 20.10 3.75
C GLU A 106 15.40 19.55 2.80
N ALA A 107 15.03 18.56 1.98
CA ALA A 107 15.91 18.03 0.95
C ALA A 107 16.29 19.12 -0.08
N VAL A 108 15.32 19.89 -0.60
CA VAL A 108 15.58 20.99 -1.52
C VAL A 108 16.46 22.08 -0.87
N GLN A 109 16.17 22.45 0.39
CA GLN A 109 16.95 23.45 1.13
C GLN A 109 18.41 23.02 1.34
N ARG A 110 18.63 21.72 1.48
CA ARG A 110 19.97 21.10 1.63
C ARG A 110 20.74 21.01 0.31
N GLY A 111 20.05 21.29 -0.82
CA GLY A 111 20.61 21.18 -2.18
C GLY A 111 20.42 19.82 -2.84
N ALA A 112 19.68 18.90 -2.22
CA ALA A 112 19.30 17.64 -2.85
C ALA A 112 18.34 17.89 -4.02
N GLN A 113 18.38 17.01 -5.03
CA GLN A 113 17.48 17.07 -6.16
C GLN A 113 16.16 16.41 -5.81
N VAL A 114 15.03 17.10 -6.00
CA VAL A 114 13.69 16.50 -5.94
C VAL A 114 13.10 16.51 -7.34
N VAL A 115 12.98 15.32 -7.93
CA VAL A 115 12.59 15.12 -9.33
C VAL A 115 11.21 14.50 -9.37
N CYS A 116 10.23 15.23 -9.93
CA CYS A 116 8.85 14.77 -9.98
C CYS A 116 8.46 14.27 -11.38
N PHE A 117 7.78 13.13 -11.42
CA PHE A 117 7.13 12.56 -12.60
C PHE A 117 5.63 12.47 -12.33
N ASN A 118 4.84 13.33 -12.95
CA ASN A 118 3.39 13.32 -12.81
C ASN A 118 2.75 13.93 -14.06
N PRO A 119 1.68 13.37 -14.61
CA PRO A 119 1.02 13.93 -15.81
C PRO A 119 0.44 15.32 -15.57
N LEU A 120 0.07 15.65 -14.33
CA LEU A 120 -0.47 16.95 -13.93
C LEU A 120 0.52 17.73 -13.07
N LYS A 121 0.63 19.03 -13.30
CA LYS A 121 1.31 19.97 -12.41
C LYS A 121 0.41 20.27 -11.22
N GLU A 122 0.55 19.49 -10.17
CA GLU A 122 -0.24 19.65 -8.96
C GLU A 122 0.50 20.53 -7.94
N ARG A 123 -0.24 21.46 -7.33
CA ARG A 123 0.34 22.44 -6.40
C ARG A 123 1.16 21.79 -5.27
N GLY A 124 0.69 20.64 -4.76
CA GLY A 124 1.37 19.89 -3.71
C GLY A 124 2.67 19.21 -4.14
N LEU A 125 3.09 19.34 -5.40
CA LEU A 125 4.39 18.92 -5.93
C LEU A 125 5.29 20.11 -6.32
N GLU A 126 4.72 21.32 -6.38
CA GLU A 126 5.45 22.50 -6.85
C GLU A 126 5.98 23.34 -5.70
N ARG A 127 5.12 23.64 -4.73
CA ARG A 127 5.47 24.58 -3.65
C ARG A 127 4.77 24.20 -2.34
N PHE A 128 5.42 24.50 -1.23
CA PHE A 128 4.90 24.30 0.11
C PHE A 128 5.01 25.57 0.96
N GLN A 129 3.94 25.90 1.66
CA GLN A 129 3.90 26.91 2.71
C GLN A 129 3.73 26.19 4.05
N HIS A 130 4.72 26.35 4.93
CA HIS A 130 4.73 25.61 6.19
C HIS A 130 3.76 26.22 7.20
N PRO A 131 2.71 25.51 7.65
CA PRO A 131 1.64 26.09 8.48
C PRO A 131 2.08 26.52 9.89
N GLN A 132 3.23 26.06 10.36
CA GLN A 132 3.80 26.41 11.68
C GLN A 132 4.87 27.51 11.60
N HIS A 133 5.23 27.98 10.41
CA HIS A 133 6.17 29.06 10.22
C HIS A 133 5.42 30.39 10.13
N ALA A 134 5.38 31.15 11.24
CA ALA A 134 4.60 32.38 11.34
C ALA A 134 4.97 33.43 10.25
N LEU A 135 6.22 33.55 9.89
CA LEU A 135 6.68 34.49 8.86
C LEU A 135 6.18 34.07 7.45
N GLU A 136 6.20 32.78 7.11
CA GLU A 136 5.64 32.30 5.86
C GLU A 136 4.14 32.51 5.78
N MET A 137 3.43 32.26 6.90
CA MET A 137 1.98 32.46 6.97
C MET A 137 1.60 33.94 6.83
N LEU A 138 2.37 34.85 7.41
CA LEU A 138 2.14 36.30 7.32
C LEU A 138 2.52 36.88 5.95
N SER A 139 3.61 36.41 5.36
CA SER A 139 4.12 36.91 4.09
C SER A 139 3.48 36.24 2.84
N ASN A 140 2.64 35.23 3.04
CA ASN A 140 2.16 34.34 1.99
C ASN A 140 3.31 33.66 1.23
N GLY A 141 4.45 33.51 1.88
CA GLY A 141 5.67 32.87 1.35
C GLY A 141 5.46 31.38 1.12
N SER A 142 6.13 30.85 0.14
CA SER A 142 6.17 29.41 -0.11
C SER A 142 7.48 29.02 -0.78
N GLU A 143 7.98 27.84 -0.47
CA GLU A 143 9.23 27.32 -1.03
C GLU A 143 8.99 26.26 -2.09
N PRO A 144 9.88 26.12 -3.09
CA PRO A 144 9.78 25.04 -4.07
C PRO A 144 9.96 23.67 -3.41
N LEU A 145 9.19 22.68 -3.87
CA LEU A 145 9.28 21.27 -3.44
C LEU A 145 10.00 20.40 -4.46
N ASN A 146 10.26 20.91 -5.66
CA ASN A 146 10.96 20.17 -6.69
C ASN A 146 12.03 21.02 -7.36
N THR A 147 13.04 20.35 -7.90
CA THR A 147 14.12 20.95 -8.71
C THR A 147 13.94 20.65 -10.20
N ALA A 148 13.18 19.60 -10.52
CA ALA A 148 12.80 19.24 -11.89
C ALA A 148 11.42 18.56 -11.91
N PHE A 149 10.68 18.80 -13.00
CA PHE A 149 9.33 18.27 -13.16
C PHE A 149 9.13 17.76 -14.60
N PHE A 150 8.84 16.48 -14.76
CA PHE A 150 8.57 15.83 -16.03
C PHE A 150 7.11 15.36 -16.08
N ARG A 151 6.50 15.42 -17.26
CA ARG A 151 5.09 15.12 -17.47
C ARG A 151 4.91 13.95 -18.45
N PRO A 152 5.12 12.71 -17.98
CA PRO A 152 4.87 11.55 -18.81
C PRO A 152 3.39 11.44 -19.19
N ALA A 153 3.12 10.80 -20.31
CA ALA A 153 1.78 10.35 -20.65
C ALA A 153 1.27 9.34 -19.62
N LEU A 154 -0.06 9.22 -19.46
CA LEU A 154 -0.64 8.21 -18.56
C LEU A 154 -0.18 6.80 -18.98
N GLY A 155 0.42 6.07 -18.02
CA GLY A 155 1.01 4.75 -18.25
C GLY A 155 2.39 4.76 -18.92
N GLY A 156 2.93 5.95 -19.22
CA GLY A 156 4.23 6.12 -19.89
C GLY A 156 5.45 5.98 -18.96
N ASP A 157 5.25 5.86 -17.65
CA ASP A 157 6.33 5.83 -16.66
C ASP A 157 7.34 4.71 -16.92
N MET A 158 6.88 3.52 -17.31
CA MET A 158 7.76 2.41 -17.65
C MET A 158 8.71 2.76 -18.82
N ALA A 159 8.21 3.44 -19.84
CA ALA A 159 9.01 3.87 -20.98
C ALA A 159 10.03 4.94 -20.59
N VAL A 160 9.67 5.86 -19.69
CA VAL A 160 10.63 6.85 -19.13
C VAL A 160 11.76 6.15 -18.41
N LEU A 161 11.45 5.22 -17.48
CA LEU A 161 12.44 4.48 -16.71
C LEU A 161 13.35 3.62 -17.61
N ARG A 162 12.76 2.97 -18.63
CA ARG A 162 13.50 2.24 -19.65
C ARG A 162 14.43 3.14 -20.45
N GLY A 163 13.98 4.32 -20.85
CA GLY A 163 14.79 5.33 -21.52
C GLY A 163 15.93 5.85 -20.64
N MET A 164 15.68 6.06 -19.35
CA MET A 164 16.74 6.41 -18.40
C MET A 164 17.77 5.29 -18.29
N ALA A 165 17.36 4.03 -18.17
CA ALA A 165 18.28 2.88 -18.17
C ALA A 165 19.12 2.80 -19.44
N LYS A 166 18.52 3.11 -20.62
CA LYS A 166 19.22 3.15 -21.90
C LYS A 166 20.31 4.24 -21.95
N CYS A 167 20.03 5.42 -21.39
CA CYS A 167 21.03 6.47 -21.25
C CYS A 167 22.17 6.02 -20.32
N LEU A 168 21.87 5.40 -19.17
CA LEU A 168 22.87 4.90 -18.25
C LEU A 168 23.77 3.84 -18.91
N LEU A 169 23.18 2.91 -19.66
CA LEU A 169 23.90 1.88 -20.41
C LEU A 169 24.83 2.49 -21.47
N GLN A 170 24.36 3.51 -22.19
CA GLN A 170 25.18 4.19 -23.17
C GLN A 170 26.39 4.86 -22.51
N TRP A 171 26.18 5.62 -21.41
CA TRP A 171 27.28 6.30 -20.71
C TRP A 171 28.23 5.33 -20.02
N GLU A 172 27.77 4.18 -19.55
CA GLU A 172 28.62 3.11 -19.04
C GLU A 172 29.53 2.54 -20.12
N ARG A 173 29.01 2.37 -21.36
CA ARG A 173 29.82 1.91 -22.52
C ARG A 173 30.85 2.95 -22.98
N GLU A 174 30.51 4.25 -22.90
CA GLU A 174 31.41 5.34 -23.24
C GLU A 174 32.54 5.48 -22.21
N ALA A 175 32.24 5.23 -20.94
CA ALA A 175 33.21 5.30 -19.83
C ALA A 175 32.94 4.18 -18.81
N PRO A 176 33.47 2.97 -19.03
CA PRO A 176 33.21 1.81 -18.18
C PRO A 176 33.56 2.05 -16.71
N GLY A 177 32.65 1.66 -15.82
CA GLY A 177 32.77 1.87 -14.37
C GLY A 177 32.40 3.29 -13.89
N SER A 178 31.88 4.14 -14.80
CA SER A 178 31.50 5.52 -14.42
C SER A 178 30.05 5.65 -13.98
N VAL A 179 29.21 4.63 -14.22
CA VAL A 179 27.79 4.69 -13.96
C VAL A 179 27.30 3.52 -13.10
N PHE A 180 27.69 2.29 -13.47
CA PHE A 180 27.24 1.08 -12.79
C PHE A 180 28.12 0.75 -11.58
N ASP A 181 27.50 0.27 -10.52
CA ASP A 181 28.19 -0.33 -9.38
C ASP A 181 28.41 -1.82 -9.65
N HIS A 182 29.50 -2.13 -10.36
CA HIS A 182 29.82 -3.49 -10.77
C HIS A 182 30.07 -4.44 -9.58
N GLU A 183 30.61 -3.94 -8.48
CA GLU A 183 30.84 -4.74 -7.27
C GLU A 183 29.51 -5.14 -6.64
N PHE A 184 28.60 -4.18 -6.45
CA PHE A 184 27.25 -4.45 -5.96
C PHE A 184 26.47 -5.39 -6.89
N ILE A 185 26.52 -5.14 -8.19
CA ILE A 185 25.84 -5.99 -9.19
C ILE A 185 26.34 -7.43 -9.10
N ALA A 186 27.67 -7.63 -9.10
CA ALA A 186 28.26 -8.96 -9.02
C ALA A 186 27.91 -9.71 -7.73
N ALA A 187 27.81 -8.99 -6.61
CA ALA A 187 27.54 -9.58 -5.30
C ALA A 187 26.03 -9.86 -5.05
N HIS A 188 25.13 -9.04 -5.62
CA HIS A 188 23.73 -9.00 -5.19
C HIS A 188 22.71 -9.14 -6.31
N CYS A 189 23.09 -9.07 -7.60
CA CYS A 189 22.15 -9.09 -8.70
C CYS A 189 22.27 -10.33 -9.55
N SER A 190 21.18 -10.73 -10.19
CA SER A 190 21.15 -11.78 -11.21
C SER A 190 20.40 -11.30 -12.45
N GLY A 191 20.66 -11.90 -13.61
CA GLY A 191 19.94 -11.58 -14.87
C GLY A 191 20.33 -10.24 -15.51
N ILE A 192 21.45 -9.63 -15.11
CA ILE A 192 21.90 -8.33 -15.61
C ILE A 192 22.07 -8.30 -17.13
N ASP A 193 22.68 -9.33 -17.72
CA ASP A 193 22.94 -9.38 -19.17
C ASP A 193 21.64 -9.38 -19.97
N ALA A 194 20.65 -10.17 -19.53
CA ALA A 194 19.35 -10.22 -20.18
C ALA A 194 18.62 -8.89 -20.08
N TYR A 195 18.68 -8.24 -18.90
CA TYR A 195 18.10 -6.92 -18.69
C TYR A 195 18.74 -5.87 -19.59
N LEU A 196 20.07 -5.77 -19.60
CA LEU A 196 20.80 -4.80 -20.43
C LEU A 196 20.61 -5.04 -21.92
N ALA A 197 20.51 -6.29 -22.36
CA ALA A 197 20.18 -6.61 -23.75
C ALA A 197 18.77 -6.11 -24.13
N ALA A 198 17.79 -6.26 -23.25
CA ALA A 198 16.43 -5.73 -23.45
C ALA A 198 16.40 -4.20 -23.45
N VAL A 199 17.18 -3.55 -22.59
CA VAL A 199 17.35 -2.08 -22.57
C VAL A 199 17.96 -1.59 -23.88
N ASP A 200 19.01 -2.23 -24.35
CA ASP A 200 19.71 -1.87 -25.60
C ASP A 200 18.81 -2.00 -26.82
N ALA A 201 18.04 -3.07 -26.88
CA ALA A 201 17.10 -3.33 -27.97
C ALA A 201 15.89 -2.37 -28.00
N SER A 202 15.66 -1.60 -26.93
CA SER A 202 14.53 -0.66 -26.89
C SER A 202 14.74 0.50 -27.87
N ASP A 203 13.78 0.75 -28.74
CA ASP A 203 13.83 1.82 -29.72
C ASP A 203 13.44 3.18 -29.13
N TRP A 204 14.19 4.24 -29.42
CA TRP A 204 13.90 5.60 -28.94
C TRP A 204 12.57 6.14 -29.45
N ALA A 205 12.20 5.91 -30.70
CA ALA A 205 10.92 6.39 -31.23
C ALA A 205 9.75 5.75 -30.48
N HIS A 206 9.88 4.46 -30.10
CA HIS A 206 8.89 3.79 -29.28
C HIS A 206 8.86 4.36 -27.84
N ILE A 207 10.03 4.57 -27.23
CA ILE A 207 10.13 5.17 -25.87
C ILE A 207 9.47 6.55 -25.85
N GLU A 208 9.76 7.43 -26.82
CA GLU A 208 9.16 8.76 -26.90
C GLU A 208 7.63 8.68 -27.09
N ALA A 209 7.17 7.81 -28.00
CA ALA A 209 5.74 7.63 -28.26
C ALA A 209 4.97 7.13 -27.02
N GLN A 210 5.53 6.20 -26.25
CA GLN A 210 4.90 5.64 -25.07
C GLN A 210 5.01 6.57 -23.84
N SER A 211 6.17 7.20 -23.66
CA SER A 211 6.40 8.10 -22.51
C SER A 211 5.72 9.45 -22.66
N GLY A 212 5.51 9.91 -23.90
CA GLY A 212 5.10 11.27 -24.20
C GLY A 212 6.17 12.33 -23.93
N LEU A 213 7.41 11.90 -23.62
CA LEU A 213 8.58 12.76 -23.42
C LEU A 213 9.58 12.57 -24.55
N ARG A 214 10.24 13.65 -24.93
CA ARG A 214 11.32 13.59 -25.91
C ARG A 214 12.57 12.95 -25.28
N GLN A 215 13.41 12.34 -26.09
CA GLN A 215 14.69 11.76 -25.66
C GLN A 215 15.49 12.73 -24.77
N ALA A 216 15.60 14.00 -25.17
CA ALA A 216 16.34 15.01 -24.43
C ALA A 216 15.81 15.25 -23.00
N GLU A 217 14.49 15.11 -22.77
CA GLU A 217 13.87 15.24 -21.45
C GLU A 217 14.18 14.01 -20.59
N ILE A 218 14.15 12.82 -21.19
CA ILE A 218 14.53 11.57 -20.51
C ILE A 218 16.02 11.56 -20.19
N GLU A 219 16.88 12.03 -21.09
CA GLU A 219 18.32 12.22 -20.82
C GLU A 219 18.57 13.21 -19.69
N GLN A 220 17.81 14.30 -19.60
CA GLN A 220 17.91 15.24 -18.47
C GLN A 220 17.58 14.54 -17.15
N ALA A 221 16.52 13.75 -17.09
CA ALA A 221 16.15 12.98 -15.90
C ALA A 221 17.23 11.94 -15.55
N ALA A 222 17.76 11.24 -16.54
CA ALA A 222 18.85 10.28 -16.35
C ALA A 222 20.14 10.94 -15.85
N ARG A 223 20.46 12.17 -16.31
CA ARG A 223 21.61 12.95 -15.79
C ARG A 223 21.42 13.34 -14.34
N LEU A 224 20.23 13.79 -13.94
CA LEU A 224 19.92 14.09 -12.54
C LEU A 224 20.10 12.83 -11.66
N TYR A 225 19.66 11.67 -12.16
CA TYR A 225 19.84 10.39 -11.49
C TYR A 225 21.32 9.99 -11.41
N ARG A 226 22.07 10.07 -12.51
CA ARG A 226 23.49 9.72 -12.59
C ARG A 226 24.35 10.58 -11.66
N ASN A 227 24.04 11.88 -11.55
CA ASN A 227 24.85 12.83 -10.79
C ASN A 227 24.63 12.74 -9.27
N ALA A 228 23.56 12.08 -8.83
CA ALA A 228 23.30 11.82 -7.41
C ALA A 228 23.95 10.49 -7.02
N GLU A 229 24.60 10.45 -5.88
CA GLU A 229 25.19 9.21 -5.36
C GLU A 229 24.16 8.37 -4.61
N ARG A 230 23.35 9.01 -3.76
CA ARG A 230 22.33 8.35 -2.93
C ARG A 230 20.94 8.79 -3.39
N VAL A 231 20.20 7.84 -3.92
CA VAL A 231 18.89 8.11 -4.53
C VAL A 231 17.78 7.31 -3.85
N ILE A 232 16.73 8.02 -3.45
CA ILE A 232 15.46 7.41 -3.04
C ILE A 232 14.46 7.54 -4.19
N MET A 233 13.81 6.44 -4.56
CA MET A 233 12.69 6.45 -5.49
C MET A 233 11.37 6.19 -4.75
N CYS A 234 10.51 7.20 -4.73
CA CYS A 234 9.19 7.17 -4.13
C CYS A 234 8.12 6.99 -5.20
N TRP A 235 7.10 6.18 -4.95
CA TRP A 235 5.93 6.09 -5.82
C TRP A 235 4.65 5.84 -5.03
N ALA A 236 3.52 6.21 -5.64
CA ALA A 236 2.20 5.94 -5.08
C ALA A 236 1.25 5.37 -6.14
N MET A 237 -0.04 5.59 -6.00
CA MET A 237 -1.08 4.93 -6.80
C MET A 237 -1.07 5.33 -8.27
N GLY A 238 -0.45 6.45 -8.64
CA GLY A 238 -0.20 6.78 -10.06
C GLY A 238 0.69 5.76 -10.78
N ILE A 239 1.48 4.97 -10.03
CA ILE A 239 2.27 3.87 -10.59
C ILE A 239 1.57 2.52 -10.41
N THR A 240 0.90 2.29 -9.27
CA THR A 240 0.36 0.96 -8.96
C THR A 240 -0.96 0.66 -9.66
N GLN A 241 -1.70 1.65 -10.14
CA GLN A 241 -3.02 1.48 -10.76
C GLN A 241 -2.96 1.50 -12.30
N HIS A 242 -2.01 0.78 -12.87
CA HIS A 242 -1.84 0.56 -14.29
C HIS A 242 -1.76 -0.92 -14.63
N HIS A 243 -2.10 -1.27 -15.86
CA HIS A 243 -2.03 -2.64 -16.35
C HIS A 243 -0.61 -3.24 -16.23
N HIS A 244 0.43 -2.42 -16.44
CA HIS A 244 1.83 -2.83 -16.36
C HIS A 244 2.54 -2.40 -15.06
N SER A 245 1.81 -2.15 -13.99
CA SER A 245 2.33 -1.61 -12.73
C SER A 245 3.47 -2.45 -12.12
N VAL A 246 3.35 -3.77 -12.12
CA VAL A 246 4.40 -4.68 -11.59
C VAL A 246 5.72 -4.46 -12.33
N VAL A 247 5.69 -4.49 -13.66
CA VAL A 247 6.90 -4.29 -14.48
C VAL A 247 7.46 -2.88 -14.35
N THR A 248 6.60 -1.87 -14.23
CA THR A 248 7.03 -0.48 -13.98
C THR A 248 7.80 -0.36 -12.66
N ILE A 249 7.34 -1.00 -11.60
CA ILE A 249 8.02 -0.99 -10.30
C ILE A 249 9.32 -1.80 -10.36
N GLN A 250 9.36 -2.88 -11.14
CA GLN A 250 10.60 -3.61 -11.39
C GLN A 250 11.63 -2.74 -12.13
N GLU A 251 11.23 -1.88 -13.07
CA GLU A 251 12.13 -0.91 -13.70
C GLU A 251 12.67 0.12 -12.69
N ILE A 252 11.85 0.57 -11.74
CA ILE A 252 12.32 1.42 -10.62
C ILE A 252 13.39 0.69 -9.81
N ALA A 253 13.14 -0.57 -9.46
CA ALA A 253 14.10 -1.38 -8.71
C ALA A 253 15.39 -1.61 -9.50
N ASN A 254 15.29 -1.92 -10.79
CA ASN A 254 16.44 -2.15 -11.67
C ASN A 254 17.36 -0.92 -11.78
N LEU A 255 16.80 0.29 -11.89
CA LEU A 255 17.59 1.51 -11.90
C LEU A 255 18.41 1.65 -10.61
N LEU A 256 17.80 1.40 -9.45
CA LEU A 256 18.51 1.49 -8.16
C LEU A 256 19.56 0.38 -8.02
N LEU A 257 19.27 -0.85 -8.48
CA LEU A 257 20.20 -1.97 -8.46
C LEU A 257 21.44 -1.73 -9.33
N LEU A 258 21.29 -1.12 -10.52
CA LEU A 258 22.41 -0.79 -11.40
C LEU A 258 23.46 0.09 -10.71
N ARG A 259 23.08 0.88 -9.73
CA ARG A 259 23.97 1.83 -9.05
C ARG A 259 24.16 1.55 -7.56
N GLY A 260 23.83 0.35 -7.09
CA GLY A 260 23.98 -0.03 -5.69
C GLY A 260 23.18 0.86 -4.72
N ASN A 261 22.05 1.42 -5.16
CA ASN A 261 21.21 2.32 -4.35
C ASN A 261 20.23 1.55 -3.45
N LEU A 262 20.68 0.44 -2.85
CA LEU A 262 19.94 -0.36 -1.89
C LEU A 262 20.86 -0.74 -0.72
N GLY A 263 20.28 -0.80 0.50
CA GLY A 263 21.02 -1.26 1.69
C GLY A 263 22.05 -0.28 2.24
N ARG A 264 21.97 0.98 1.85
CA ARG A 264 22.83 2.05 2.37
C ARG A 264 22.02 3.29 2.77
N PRO A 265 22.47 4.08 3.75
CA PRO A 265 21.78 5.29 4.19
C PRO A 265 21.55 6.27 3.04
N GLY A 266 20.34 6.83 2.95
CA GLY A 266 19.97 7.83 1.97
C GLY A 266 19.59 7.29 0.59
N ALA A 267 19.48 5.96 0.42
CA ALA A 267 19.19 5.36 -0.87
C ALA A 267 18.23 4.17 -0.75
N GLY A 268 17.29 4.05 -1.68
CA GLY A 268 16.40 2.89 -1.75
C GLY A 268 15.03 3.09 -2.35
N LEU A 269 14.21 2.08 -2.16
CA LEU A 269 12.84 1.94 -2.66
C LEU A 269 11.83 2.41 -1.61
N CYS A 270 10.93 3.31 -1.99
CA CYS A 270 9.94 3.89 -1.09
C CYS A 270 8.52 3.82 -1.69
N PRO A 271 7.81 2.68 -1.58
CA PRO A 271 6.39 2.63 -1.88
C PRO A 271 5.60 3.42 -0.83
N VAL A 272 5.08 4.59 -1.20
CA VAL A 272 4.35 5.47 -0.27
C VAL A 272 2.89 5.06 -0.22
N ARG A 273 2.54 4.27 0.79
CA ARG A 273 1.21 3.69 0.95
C ARG A 273 0.21 4.73 1.48
N GLY A 274 -1.03 4.68 0.97
CA GLY A 274 -2.06 5.67 1.31
C GLY A 274 -2.70 5.47 2.67
N HIS A 275 -3.08 4.25 3.02
CA HIS A 275 -3.71 3.96 4.30
C HIS A 275 -2.67 3.73 5.41
N SER A 276 -3.05 4.12 6.63
CA SER A 276 -2.15 4.15 7.79
C SER A 276 -1.61 2.78 8.22
N ASN A 277 -2.27 1.69 7.86
CA ASN A 277 -1.87 0.33 8.24
C ASN A 277 -1.96 -0.70 7.10
N VAL A 278 -2.05 -0.27 5.85
CA VAL A 278 -2.13 -1.21 4.73
C VAL A 278 -0.89 -2.12 4.63
N GLN A 279 0.26 -1.69 5.13
CA GLN A 279 1.45 -2.53 5.26
C GLN A 279 1.35 -3.47 6.46
N GLY A 280 0.88 -2.95 7.62
CA GLY A 280 0.69 -3.73 8.83
C GLY A 280 -0.36 -4.83 8.66
N ASP A 281 -1.45 -4.61 7.93
CA ASP A 281 -2.43 -5.66 7.62
C ASP A 281 -1.74 -6.87 6.97
N ARG A 282 -0.88 -6.64 5.98
CA ARG A 282 -0.09 -7.72 5.33
C ARG A 282 0.90 -8.37 6.30
N SER A 283 1.56 -7.59 7.16
CA SER A 283 2.45 -8.11 8.21
C SER A 283 1.71 -8.96 9.22
N MET A 284 0.46 -8.61 9.53
CA MET A 284 -0.41 -9.36 10.44
C MET A 284 -1.07 -10.59 9.79
N GLY A 285 -0.89 -10.78 8.49
CA GLY A 285 -1.34 -11.97 7.78
C GLY A 285 -2.69 -11.83 7.07
N ILE A 286 -3.20 -10.62 6.85
CA ILE A 286 -4.30 -10.38 5.92
C ILE A 286 -3.75 -10.58 4.50
N ASN A 287 -3.96 -11.77 3.97
CA ASN A 287 -3.48 -12.20 2.67
C ASN A 287 -4.29 -13.43 2.23
N GLU A 288 -4.87 -13.37 1.05
CA GLU A 288 -5.64 -14.47 0.45
C GLU A 288 -4.76 -15.61 -0.06
N GLN A 289 -3.45 -15.35 -0.24
CA GLN A 289 -2.45 -16.36 -0.65
C GLN A 289 -1.26 -16.36 0.33
N PRO A 290 -1.49 -16.76 1.59
CA PRO A 290 -0.45 -16.70 2.61
C PRO A 290 0.67 -17.71 2.31
N PRO A 291 1.94 -17.38 2.65
CA PRO A 291 3.04 -18.34 2.54
C PRO A 291 2.81 -19.58 3.42
N ALA A 292 3.21 -20.77 2.92
CA ALA A 292 3.07 -22.02 3.65
C ALA A 292 3.71 -21.96 5.06
N ALA A 293 4.89 -21.36 5.17
CA ALA A 293 5.59 -21.20 6.46
C ALA A 293 4.78 -20.41 7.50
N PHE A 294 3.97 -19.41 7.06
CA PHE A 294 3.07 -18.68 7.96
C PHE A 294 1.93 -19.58 8.46
N LEU A 295 1.31 -20.35 7.56
CA LEU A 295 0.25 -21.31 7.93
C LEU A 295 0.78 -22.40 8.87
N ASP A 296 1.98 -22.92 8.62
CA ASP A 296 2.65 -23.90 9.50
C ASP A 296 2.91 -23.31 10.90
N ALA A 297 3.27 -22.03 10.96
CA ALA A 297 3.44 -21.34 12.24
C ALA A 297 2.11 -21.19 12.99
N LEU A 298 1.02 -20.84 12.31
CA LEU A 298 -0.31 -20.76 12.91
C LEU A 298 -0.77 -22.11 13.46
N GLU A 299 -0.64 -23.18 12.67
CA GLU A 299 -0.98 -24.55 13.09
C GLU A 299 -0.19 -24.97 14.33
N ARG A 300 1.10 -24.70 14.33
CA ARG A 300 1.99 -25.04 15.47
C ARG A 300 1.64 -24.24 16.73
N CYS A 301 1.36 -22.92 16.59
CA CYS A 301 1.13 -22.04 17.73
C CYS A 301 -0.29 -22.19 18.31
N PHE A 302 -1.30 -22.27 17.46
CA PHE A 302 -2.71 -22.21 17.85
C PHE A 302 -3.43 -23.57 17.80
N LYS A 303 -2.76 -24.65 17.33
CA LYS A 303 -3.27 -26.02 17.36
C LYS A 303 -4.56 -26.23 16.56
N PHE A 304 -4.75 -25.51 15.45
CA PHE A 304 -5.79 -25.77 14.44
C PHE A 304 -5.15 -25.93 13.06
N GLN A 305 -5.86 -26.54 12.12
CA GLN A 305 -5.41 -26.69 10.74
C GLN A 305 -5.93 -25.53 9.88
N PRO A 306 -5.07 -24.55 9.52
CA PRO A 306 -5.51 -23.46 8.65
C PRO A 306 -5.72 -23.95 7.22
N PRO A 307 -6.65 -23.34 6.44
CA PRO A 307 -6.84 -23.67 5.05
C PRO A 307 -5.59 -23.39 4.23
N ARG A 308 -5.24 -24.30 3.30
CA ARG A 308 -4.02 -24.22 2.48
C ARG A 308 -4.30 -23.67 1.08
N GLU A 309 -5.53 -23.76 0.62
CA GLU A 309 -5.92 -23.26 -0.69
C GLU A 309 -6.01 -21.73 -0.69
N PRO A 310 -5.64 -21.06 -1.81
CA PRO A 310 -5.85 -19.63 -1.97
C PRO A 310 -7.31 -19.24 -1.77
N GLY A 311 -7.54 -18.11 -1.13
CA GLY A 311 -8.85 -17.49 -0.99
C GLY A 311 -9.12 -16.44 -2.07
N HIS A 312 -10.19 -15.67 -1.86
CA HIS A 312 -10.60 -14.61 -2.77
C HIS A 312 -9.89 -13.28 -2.47
N ASN A 313 -9.35 -12.64 -3.50
CA ASN A 313 -9.01 -11.22 -3.50
C ASN A 313 -10.29 -10.36 -3.67
N THR A 314 -10.14 -9.03 -3.74
CA THR A 314 -11.29 -8.12 -3.87
C THR A 314 -12.15 -8.38 -5.13
N VAL A 315 -11.52 -8.67 -6.28
CA VAL A 315 -12.27 -8.91 -7.53
C VAL A 315 -12.97 -10.27 -7.50
N ASP A 316 -12.27 -11.29 -7.01
CA ASP A 316 -12.83 -12.63 -6.86
C ASP A 316 -13.99 -12.66 -5.86
N ALA A 317 -13.88 -11.92 -4.75
CA ALA A 317 -14.94 -11.77 -3.76
C ALA A 317 -16.20 -11.13 -4.37
N ILE A 318 -16.05 -10.05 -5.14
CA ILE A 318 -17.18 -9.40 -5.84
C ILE A 318 -17.83 -10.39 -6.81
N ASN A 319 -17.05 -11.13 -7.60
CA ASN A 319 -17.57 -12.13 -8.52
C ASN A 319 -18.26 -13.29 -7.78
N ALA A 320 -17.68 -13.77 -6.68
CA ALA A 320 -18.26 -14.84 -5.87
C ALA A 320 -19.62 -14.43 -5.26
N MET A 321 -19.74 -13.19 -4.79
CA MET A 321 -21.04 -12.66 -4.32
C MET A 321 -22.06 -12.54 -5.45
N LEU A 322 -21.68 -12.02 -6.63
CA LEU A 322 -22.57 -11.90 -7.80
C LEU A 322 -23.07 -13.24 -8.30
N GLU A 323 -22.26 -14.26 -8.24
CA GLU A 323 -22.57 -15.63 -8.67
C GLU A 323 -23.33 -16.43 -7.58
N GLY A 324 -23.57 -15.83 -6.40
CA GLY A 324 -24.21 -16.50 -5.26
C GLY A 324 -23.36 -17.57 -4.59
N ARG A 325 -22.07 -17.66 -4.93
CA ARG A 325 -21.09 -18.54 -4.27
C ARG A 325 -20.71 -18.03 -2.89
N ALA A 326 -20.59 -16.71 -2.69
CA ALA A 326 -20.46 -16.08 -1.40
C ALA A 326 -21.80 -15.48 -0.96
N LYS A 327 -22.16 -15.69 0.32
CA LYS A 327 -23.46 -15.34 0.89
C LYS A 327 -23.36 -14.38 2.07
N VAL A 328 -22.24 -14.36 2.75
CA VAL A 328 -21.96 -13.50 3.91
C VAL A 328 -20.80 -12.59 3.60
N PHE A 329 -20.96 -11.29 3.86
CA PHE A 329 -19.88 -10.31 3.78
C PHE A 329 -19.69 -9.63 5.13
N ILE A 330 -18.47 -9.65 5.66
CA ILE A 330 -18.10 -8.94 6.89
C ILE A 330 -16.98 -7.97 6.55
N GLY A 331 -17.21 -6.67 6.71
CA GLY A 331 -16.26 -5.60 6.46
C GLY A 331 -15.71 -5.02 7.77
N LEU A 332 -14.40 -5.17 8.00
CA LEU A 332 -13.67 -4.54 9.09
C LEU A 332 -13.16 -3.18 8.61
N GLY A 333 -13.94 -2.13 8.85
CA GLY A 333 -13.67 -0.77 8.40
C GLY A 333 -13.88 -0.54 6.91
N GLY A 334 -13.49 0.65 6.45
CA GLY A 334 -13.52 1.03 5.04
C GLY A 334 -14.87 1.44 4.49
N ASN A 335 -14.91 1.62 3.17
CA ASN A 335 -16.11 1.94 2.38
C ASN A 335 -16.10 1.07 1.12
N PHE A 336 -16.20 -0.23 1.30
CA PHE A 336 -16.05 -1.24 0.24
C PHE A 336 -16.92 -0.94 -0.98
N ALA A 337 -18.20 -0.61 -0.77
CA ALA A 337 -19.13 -0.31 -1.85
C ALA A 337 -18.71 0.84 -2.78
N GLN A 338 -17.79 1.72 -2.34
CA GLN A 338 -17.35 2.88 -3.11
C GLN A 338 -15.85 2.85 -3.43
N ALA A 339 -15.06 2.11 -2.65
CA ALA A 339 -13.61 2.04 -2.82
C ALA A 339 -13.16 1.02 -3.86
N THR A 340 -14.02 0.03 -4.15
CA THR A 340 -13.73 -1.02 -5.14
C THR A 340 -13.98 -0.53 -6.57
N PRO A 341 -13.30 -1.10 -7.57
CA PRO A 341 -13.60 -0.83 -8.97
C PRO A 341 -15.02 -1.30 -9.32
N ASP A 342 -15.65 -0.65 -10.32
CA ASP A 342 -17.01 -0.95 -10.80
C ASP A 342 -18.05 -0.93 -9.67
N SER A 343 -18.33 0.28 -9.14
CA SER A 343 -19.29 0.46 -8.04
C SER A 343 -20.68 -0.14 -8.32
N PRO A 344 -21.30 -0.03 -9.52
CA PRO A 344 -22.58 -0.68 -9.80
C PRO A 344 -22.53 -2.20 -9.58
N ARG A 345 -21.48 -2.84 -10.05
CA ARG A 345 -21.27 -4.29 -9.91
C ARG A 345 -21.04 -4.68 -8.44
N THR A 346 -20.26 -3.90 -7.71
CA THR A 346 -20.04 -4.11 -6.27
C THR A 346 -21.31 -3.93 -5.46
N HIS A 347 -22.14 -2.92 -5.78
CA HIS A 347 -23.43 -2.73 -5.11
C HIS A 347 -24.34 -3.93 -5.32
N GLN A 348 -24.46 -4.42 -6.55
CA GLN A 348 -25.24 -5.61 -6.86
C GLN A 348 -24.72 -6.84 -6.09
N ALA A 349 -23.40 -7.01 -6.00
CA ALA A 349 -22.77 -8.12 -5.28
C ALA A 349 -23.15 -8.11 -3.79
N LEU A 350 -23.03 -6.98 -3.12
CA LEU A 350 -23.39 -6.84 -1.71
C LEU A 350 -24.88 -7.08 -1.46
N GLN A 351 -25.76 -6.61 -2.37
CA GLN A 351 -27.21 -6.80 -2.26
C GLN A 351 -27.65 -8.26 -2.43
N GLN A 352 -26.84 -9.11 -3.05
CA GLN A 352 -27.13 -10.54 -3.16
C GLN A 352 -26.75 -11.36 -1.92
N CYS A 353 -25.98 -10.78 -1.00
CA CYS A 353 -25.61 -11.45 0.25
C CYS A 353 -26.85 -11.72 1.13
N THR A 354 -26.84 -12.83 1.86
CA THR A 354 -27.84 -13.09 2.91
C THR A 354 -27.59 -12.26 4.15
N LEU A 355 -26.31 -11.93 4.43
CA LEU A 355 -25.90 -11.06 5.52
C LEU A 355 -24.76 -10.14 5.06
N THR A 356 -24.87 -8.85 5.40
CA THR A 356 -23.78 -7.89 5.34
C THR A 356 -23.52 -7.30 6.73
N VAL A 357 -22.28 -7.33 7.19
CA VAL A 357 -21.84 -6.74 8.46
C VAL A 357 -20.80 -5.67 8.19
N GLN A 358 -21.00 -4.47 8.74
CA GLN A 358 -20.09 -3.35 8.61
C GLN A 358 -19.60 -2.91 10.00
N ILE A 359 -18.33 -3.15 10.33
CA ILE A 359 -17.70 -2.64 11.55
C ILE A 359 -17.07 -1.30 11.21
N SER A 360 -17.52 -0.20 11.80
CA SER A 360 -17.15 1.13 11.28
C SER A 360 -17.19 2.20 12.37
N THR A 361 -16.27 3.17 12.27
CA THR A 361 -16.22 4.35 13.14
C THR A 361 -17.21 5.44 12.73
N LYS A 362 -17.68 5.45 11.47
CA LYS A 362 -18.69 6.38 10.97
C LYS A 362 -19.45 5.82 9.78
N LEU A 363 -20.65 6.33 9.53
CA LEU A 363 -21.47 5.92 8.39
C LEU A 363 -20.86 6.33 7.05
N ASN A 364 -21.02 5.48 6.06
CA ASN A 364 -20.59 5.70 4.68
C ASN A 364 -21.54 4.96 3.69
N ARG A 365 -21.23 4.95 2.41
CA ARG A 365 -22.08 4.35 1.37
C ARG A 365 -22.28 2.84 1.51
N SER A 366 -21.32 2.12 2.05
CA SER A 366 -21.46 0.66 2.26
C SER A 366 -22.63 0.32 3.18
N HIS A 367 -22.99 1.23 4.11
CA HIS A 367 -24.13 1.04 5.02
C HIS A 367 -25.51 1.20 4.35
N LEU A 368 -25.54 1.73 3.14
CA LEU A 368 -26.76 1.86 2.32
C LEU A 368 -26.89 0.74 1.28
N THR A 369 -25.86 -0.09 1.15
CA THR A 369 -25.79 -1.17 0.16
C THR A 369 -25.76 -2.50 0.93
N CYS A 370 -26.91 -2.98 1.29
CA CYS A 370 -27.08 -4.10 2.23
C CYS A 370 -27.55 -5.37 1.54
N GLY A 371 -27.19 -6.51 2.10
CA GLY A 371 -27.80 -7.80 1.82
C GLY A 371 -29.21 -7.91 2.41
N ARG A 372 -29.77 -9.12 2.42
CA ARG A 372 -31.11 -9.38 2.99
C ARG A 372 -31.18 -8.98 4.47
N ASP A 373 -30.18 -9.41 5.24
CA ASP A 373 -29.96 -9.02 6.62
C ASP A 373 -28.73 -8.12 6.69
N ALA A 374 -28.74 -7.10 7.56
CA ALA A 374 -27.65 -6.16 7.65
C ALA A 374 -27.37 -5.72 9.09
N LEU A 375 -26.11 -5.67 9.45
CA LEU A 375 -25.65 -5.14 10.74
C LEU A 375 -24.65 -4.00 10.52
N ILE A 376 -24.82 -2.92 11.27
CA ILE A 376 -23.85 -1.83 11.41
C ILE A 376 -23.37 -1.86 12.85
N LEU A 377 -22.10 -2.21 13.04
CA LEU A 377 -21.46 -2.34 14.34
C LEU A 377 -20.53 -1.13 14.57
N PRO A 378 -20.97 -0.13 15.39
CA PRO A 378 -20.14 1.02 15.67
C PRO A 378 -18.96 0.60 16.56
N CYS A 379 -17.74 1.02 16.17
CA CYS A 379 -16.51 0.74 16.91
C CYS A 379 -15.81 2.01 17.38
N LEU A 380 -14.93 1.87 18.39
CA LEU A 380 -14.04 2.91 18.84
C LEU A 380 -13.05 3.30 17.73
N GLY A 381 -12.81 4.60 17.58
CA GLY A 381 -11.70 5.10 16.79
C GLY A 381 -10.39 5.11 17.60
N ARG A 382 -9.26 5.35 16.93
CA ARG A 382 -7.93 5.43 17.60
C ARG A 382 -7.80 6.62 18.57
N THR A 383 -8.69 7.57 18.48
CA THR A 383 -8.76 8.74 19.38
C THR A 383 -9.56 8.46 20.64
N ASP A 384 -10.39 7.43 20.65
CA ASP A 384 -11.22 7.05 21.78
C ASP A 384 -10.45 6.16 22.75
N ILE A 385 -10.69 6.33 24.05
CA ILE A 385 -10.07 5.49 25.09
C ILE A 385 -10.75 4.12 25.09
N ASP A 386 -10.02 3.07 24.76
CA ASP A 386 -10.47 1.69 24.95
C ASP A 386 -10.14 1.23 26.38
N ARG A 387 -11.14 1.06 27.22
CA ARG A 387 -11.00 0.61 28.61
C ARG A 387 -11.33 -0.88 28.72
N GLN A 388 -10.33 -1.69 28.96
CA GLN A 388 -10.47 -3.10 29.26
C GLN A 388 -10.20 -3.38 30.74
N ALA A 389 -10.42 -4.62 31.19
CA ALA A 389 -10.15 -5.03 32.57
C ALA A 389 -8.70 -4.78 33.01
N SER A 390 -7.76 -4.83 32.07
CA SER A 390 -6.33 -4.54 32.26
C SER A 390 -5.98 -3.04 32.25
N GLY A 391 -6.97 -2.15 32.04
CA GLY A 391 -6.77 -0.71 31.93
C GLY A 391 -6.94 -0.19 30.49
N PRO A 392 -6.59 1.10 30.24
CA PRO A 392 -6.63 1.70 28.92
C PRO A 392 -5.69 0.96 27.95
N GLN A 393 -6.18 0.65 26.76
CA GLN A 393 -5.44 -0.05 25.72
C GLN A 393 -4.90 0.90 24.66
N ALA A 394 -3.81 0.49 24.01
CA ALA A 394 -3.31 1.08 22.77
C ALA A 394 -3.56 0.15 21.61
N VAL A 395 -3.60 0.70 20.42
CA VAL A 395 -3.57 -0.06 19.17
C VAL A 395 -2.38 0.38 18.31
N THR A 396 -1.83 -0.52 17.51
CA THR A 396 -0.63 -0.26 16.73
C THR A 396 -0.91 -0.28 15.23
N VAL A 397 -0.03 0.39 14.47
CA VAL A 397 0.02 0.36 12.99
C VAL A 397 1.46 0.26 12.53
N GLU A 398 1.69 -0.31 11.36
CA GLU A 398 2.99 -0.32 10.67
C GLU A 398 2.92 0.62 9.45
N ASP A 399 3.79 1.62 9.41
CA ASP A 399 3.86 2.58 8.31
C ASP A 399 4.67 2.07 7.11
N SER A 400 4.80 2.91 6.06
CA SER A 400 5.53 2.57 4.83
C SER A 400 7.04 2.36 5.03
N PHE A 401 7.59 2.78 6.17
CA PHE A 401 9.00 2.60 6.55
C PHE A 401 9.20 1.39 7.48
N SER A 402 8.19 0.55 7.63
CA SER A 402 8.19 -0.60 8.55
C SER A 402 8.35 -0.22 10.03
N MET A 403 8.00 1.01 10.39
CA MET A 403 7.98 1.47 11.77
C MET A 403 6.62 1.23 12.40
N VAL A 404 6.62 0.72 13.63
CA VAL A 404 5.39 0.46 14.39
C VAL A 404 5.10 1.62 15.32
N HIS A 405 3.90 2.18 15.18
CA HIS A 405 3.42 3.32 15.98
C HIS A 405 2.25 2.90 16.84
N ALA A 406 2.27 3.29 18.12
CA ALA A 406 1.16 3.07 19.04
C ALA A 406 0.24 4.31 19.09
N SER A 407 -1.07 4.08 19.10
CA SER A 407 -2.09 5.09 19.32
C SER A 407 -2.78 4.85 20.66
N HIS A 408 -2.72 5.84 21.56
CA HIS A 408 -3.44 5.88 22.83
C HIS A 408 -4.59 6.85 22.69
N GLY A 409 -5.83 6.38 22.84
CA GLY A 409 -7.00 7.24 22.84
C GLY A 409 -6.98 8.24 24.01
N GLN A 410 -7.50 9.43 23.76
CA GLN A 410 -7.58 10.51 24.76
C GLN A 410 -9.00 11.05 24.94
N LEU A 411 -9.93 10.65 24.08
CA LEU A 411 -11.32 11.08 24.13
C LEU A 411 -12.18 10.01 24.79
N GLU A 412 -13.08 10.45 25.67
CA GLU A 412 -14.09 9.52 26.19
C GLU A 412 -15.03 9.11 25.05
N PRO A 413 -15.32 7.80 24.90
CA PRO A 413 -16.27 7.32 23.90
C PRO A 413 -17.65 7.95 24.08
N ILE A 414 -18.35 8.21 22.98
CA ILE A 414 -19.72 8.76 22.99
C ILE A 414 -20.73 7.83 23.67
N SER A 415 -20.39 6.56 23.81
CA SER A 415 -21.18 5.57 24.56
C SER A 415 -20.28 4.54 25.22
N LYS A 416 -20.60 4.19 26.45
CA LYS A 416 -19.94 3.11 27.21
C LYS A 416 -20.19 1.71 26.63
N LEU A 417 -21.15 1.60 25.69
CA LEU A 417 -21.47 0.36 25.01
C LEU A 417 -20.63 0.14 23.75
N MET A 418 -19.88 1.14 23.29
CA MET A 418 -18.97 0.97 22.17
C MET A 418 -17.83 -0.01 22.51
N ARG A 419 -17.41 -0.77 21.51
CA ARG A 419 -16.28 -1.71 21.62
C ARG A 419 -15.21 -1.37 20.60
N SER A 420 -13.98 -1.71 20.90
CA SER A 420 -12.87 -1.63 19.94
C SER A 420 -12.99 -2.70 18.86
N GLU A 421 -12.35 -2.48 17.71
CA GLU A 421 -12.30 -3.46 16.62
C GLU A 421 -11.81 -4.85 17.11
N PRO A 422 -10.71 -4.96 17.89
CA PRO A 422 -10.29 -6.25 18.44
C PRO A 422 -11.36 -6.91 19.32
N ALA A 423 -12.06 -6.15 20.17
CA ALA A 423 -13.09 -6.69 21.04
C ALA A 423 -14.33 -7.17 20.26
N ILE A 424 -14.67 -6.50 19.15
CA ILE A 424 -15.76 -6.93 18.25
C ILE A 424 -15.37 -8.21 17.53
N VAL A 425 -14.17 -8.27 16.97
CA VAL A 425 -13.64 -9.48 16.30
C VAL A 425 -13.62 -10.67 17.26
N ALA A 426 -13.12 -10.47 18.48
CA ALA A 426 -13.11 -11.53 19.51
C ALA A 426 -14.53 -12.01 19.86
N GLY A 427 -15.51 -11.09 19.97
CA GLY A 427 -16.90 -11.45 20.23
C GLY A 427 -17.54 -12.25 19.09
N ILE A 428 -17.27 -11.90 17.84
CA ILE A 428 -17.72 -12.67 16.67
C ILE A 428 -17.08 -14.07 16.67
N ALA A 429 -15.76 -14.14 16.91
CA ALA A 429 -15.02 -15.39 16.95
C ALA A 429 -15.56 -16.33 18.05
N GLN A 430 -15.76 -15.82 19.25
CA GLN A 430 -16.29 -16.60 20.37
C GLN A 430 -17.70 -17.11 20.09
N ALA A 431 -18.58 -16.30 19.52
CA ALA A 431 -19.94 -16.75 19.20
C ALA A 431 -19.98 -17.78 18.05
N THR A 432 -19.03 -17.72 17.11
CA THR A 432 -19.02 -18.58 15.92
C THR A 432 -18.30 -19.92 16.18
N LEU A 433 -17.18 -19.89 16.91
CA LEU A 433 -16.31 -21.05 17.10
C LEU A 433 -16.51 -21.76 18.45
N GLY A 434 -17.14 -21.12 19.44
CA GLY A 434 -17.38 -21.64 20.80
C GLY A 434 -16.31 -21.15 21.75
#